data_968370be6cbb6ea9f754a23c0f0131c6
#
_entry.id   968370be6cbb6ea9f754a23c0f0131c6
#
_cell.length_a   1.000
_cell.length_b   1.000
_cell.length_c   1.000
_cell.angle_alpha   90.00
_cell.angle_beta   90.00
_cell.angle_gamma   90.00
#
_symmetry.space_group_name_H-M   'P 1'
#
loop_
_entity.id
_entity.type
_entity.pdbx_description
1 polymer ?
#
loop_
_entity_poly.entity_id
_entity_poly.type
_entity_poly.pdbx_seq_one_letter_code
_entity_poly.pdbx_strand_id
1 'polypeptide(L)'
;MERTFENKIKRINYNVYKAIVTYSYKGKLSDIYRDAPQEILPGPQAEIRCCIYKERAILSERFKLAMCDESDRKTVKIIDIACDECPSSGIEIGSSCRSCITHRCKHVCPKNAISIINKKAVVDHDLCVECGECVGACPFNAIKLNRRPCIVSCEANAISLGKNQKAAIDYSKCVECGKCIVKCPFGAISNVSLLLKTIDLLKNKQGRVYAIYAPSLAGQFSYAVTSQLVAGMKKIGFDEVINVAVGAEEVLRGEVKEADEAGVLLSSCCPAFVKYVKKNLPFAEGMLSKQSSPMITLARRIKAEDKNAKIVFISPCTAKINEIKDSGYVDSMLSFEELQ
;
A
#
# COMPACT_ATOMS: atom_id res chain seq x y z
N MET A 1 -29.19 3.35 1.49
CA MET A 1 -28.25 3.07 2.59
C MET A 1 -27.00 3.91 2.39
N GLU A 2 -26.69 4.78 3.33
CA GLU A 2 -25.42 5.50 3.31
C GLU A 2 -24.28 4.52 3.56
N ARG A 3 -23.23 4.55 2.75
CA ARG A 3 -22.07 3.67 2.93
C ARG A 3 -21.27 4.13 4.15
N THR A 4 -21.00 3.22 5.07
CA THR A 4 -20.10 3.45 6.20
C THR A 4 -18.66 3.12 5.81
N PHE A 5 -17.74 4.02 6.10
CA PHE A 5 -16.30 3.83 5.87
C PHE A 5 -15.58 3.71 7.20
N GLU A 6 -14.59 2.83 7.28
CA GLU A 6 -13.78 2.64 8.50
C GLU A 6 -13.10 3.94 8.95
N ASN A 7 -12.71 4.79 8.00
CA ASN A 7 -12.06 6.07 8.29
C ASN A 7 -12.22 7.07 7.12
N LYS A 8 -11.86 8.33 7.39
CA LYS A 8 -11.97 9.41 6.41
C LYS A 8 -11.08 9.20 5.17
N ILE A 9 -9.93 8.54 5.31
CA ILE A 9 -9.01 8.29 4.18
C ILE A 9 -9.66 7.33 3.19
N LYS A 10 -10.30 6.25 3.67
CA LYS A 10 -11.02 5.32 2.80
C LYS A 10 -12.20 5.98 2.08
N ARG A 11 -12.92 6.87 2.77
CA ARG A 11 -13.98 7.68 2.14
C ARG A 11 -13.42 8.57 1.02
N ILE A 12 -12.29 9.22 1.26
CA ILE A 12 -11.64 10.07 0.25
C ILE A 12 -11.18 9.24 -0.95
N ASN A 13 -10.52 8.11 -0.73
CA ASN A 13 -10.09 7.21 -1.81
C ASN A 13 -11.29 6.75 -2.65
N TYR A 14 -12.38 6.33 -2.00
CA TYR A 14 -13.62 5.99 -2.69
C TYR A 14 -14.13 7.13 -3.58
N ASN A 15 -14.16 8.36 -3.06
CA ASN A 15 -14.60 9.52 -3.84
C ASN A 15 -13.67 9.82 -5.03
N VAL A 16 -12.36 9.63 -4.84
CA VAL A 16 -11.37 9.75 -5.93
C VAL A 16 -11.65 8.73 -7.04
N TYR A 17 -11.79 7.44 -6.70
CA TYR A 17 -12.06 6.40 -7.69
C TYR A 17 -13.42 6.60 -8.37
N LYS A 18 -14.46 6.94 -7.60
CA LYS A 18 -15.79 7.29 -8.14
C LYS A 18 -15.74 8.46 -9.12
N ALA A 19 -14.96 9.50 -8.80
CA ALA A 19 -14.79 10.63 -9.72
C ALA A 19 -14.08 10.19 -11.01
N ILE A 20 -13.00 9.40 -10.92
CA ILE A 20 -12.28 8.88 -12.09
C ILE A 20 -13.23 8.11 -13.03
N VAL A 21 -14.02 7.19 -12.46
CA VAL A 21 -15.03 6.44 -13.23
C VAL A 21 -16.02 7.38 -13.89
N THR A 22 -16.60 8.30 -13.10
CA THR A 22 -17.62 9.25 -13.58
C THR A 22 -17.09 10.13 -14.72
N TYR A 23 -15.92 10.73 -14.55
CA TYR A 23 -15.30 11.61 -15.54
C TYR A 23 -14.85 10.83 -16.79
N SER A 24 -14.37 9.58 -16.61
CA SER A 24 -14.04 8.71 -17.73
C SER A 24 -15.27 8.40 -18.59
N TYR A 25 -16.39 8.00 -17.97
CA TYR A 25 -17.62 7.70 -18.73
C TYR A 25 -18.22 8.93 -19.38
N LYS A 26 -18.06 10.13 -18.81
CA LYS A 26 -18.48 11.41 -19.41
C LYS A 26 -17.52 11.91 -20.51
N GLY A 27 -16.35 11.29 -20.71
CA GLY A 27 -15.33 11.78 -21.64
C GLY A 27 -14.65 13.09 -21.23
N LYS A 28 -14.63 13.42 -19.91
CA LYS A 28 -14.14 14.68 -19.36
C LYS A 28 -12.93 14.50 -18.43
N LEU A 29 -12.11 13.47 -18.65
CA LEU A 29 -10.93 13.21 -17.82
C LEU A 29 -9.94 14.39 -17.75
N SER A 30 -9.84 15.21 -18.81
CA SER A 30 -9.01 16.42 -18.82
C SER A 30 -9.39 17.45 -17.73
N ASP A 31 -10.66 17.49 -17.34
CA ASP A 31 -11.18 18.46 -16.39
C ASP A 31 -11.07 18.00 -14.93
N ILE A 32 -10.73 16.71 -14.71
CA ILE A 32 -10.80 16.07 -13.38
C ILE A 32 -9.93 16.79 -12.33
N TYR A 33 -8.75 17.29 -12.70
CA TYR A 33 -7.84 17.97 -11.76
C TYR A 33 -8.37 19.34 -11.32
N ARG A 34 -9.18 20.01 -12.16
CA ARG A 34 -9.76 21.30 -11.88
C ARG A 34 -11.04 21.17 -11.06
N ASP A 35 -11.92 20.27 -11.48
CA ASP A 35 -13.30 20.24 -11.01
C ASP A 35 -13.51 19.25 -9.85
N ALA A 36 -13.00 18.03 -9.96
CA ALA A 36 -13.25 16.98 -8.97
C ALA A 36 -12.76 17.29 -7.55
N PRO A 37 -11.62 17.97 -7.31
CA PRO A 37 -11.24 18.36 -5.94
C PRO A 37 -12.25 19.31 -5.29
N GLN A 38 -12.90 20.16 -6.05
CA GLN A 38 -13.93 21.09 -5.56
C GLN A 38 -15.27 20.39 -5.34
N GLU A 39 -15.63 19.44 -6.19
CA GLU A 39 -16.83 18.61 -6.03
C GLU A 39 -16.75 17.71 -4.80
N ILE A 40 -15.57 17.09 -4.55
CA ILE A 40 -15.35 16.19 -3.41
C ILE A 40 -15.25 16.97 -2.09
N LEU A 41 -14.59 18.13 -2.11
CA LEU A 41 -14.37 19.01 -0.96
C LEU A 41 -14.80 20.44 -1.31
N PRO A 42 -16.11 20.74 -1.24
CA PRO A 42 -16.63 22.05 -1.62
C PRO A 42 -16.15 23.18 -0.71
N GLY A 43 -15.81 22.90 0.55
CA GLY A 43 -15.38 23.90 1.52
C GLY A 43 -16.56 24.68 2.11
N PRO A 44 -16.33 25.82 2.75
CA PRO A 44 -15.03 26.50 2.94
C PRO A 44 -14.13 25.88 4.03
N GLN A 45 -14.70 25.06 4.91
CA GLN A 45 -13.95 24.43 6.01
C GLN A 45 -13.21 23.17 5.55
N ALA A 46 -12.00 22.98 6.08
CA ALA A 46 -11.25 21.76 5.92
C ALA A 46 -11.80 20.66 6.84
N GLU A 47 -11.75 19.39 6.39
CA GLU A 47 -12.25 18.24 7.16
C GLU A 47 -11.16 17.51 7.96
N ILE A 48 -9.95 17.46 7.42
CA ILE A 48 -8.85 16.60 7.94
C ILE A 48 -7.47 17.27 7.95
N ARG A 49 -7.33 18.45 7.35
CA ARG A 49 -6.05 19.17 7.25
C ARG A 49 -6.19 20.61 7.71
N CYS A 50 -5.06 21.32 7.76
CA CYS A 50 -5.03 22.72 8.22
C CYS A 50 -5.91 23.66 7.39
N CYS A 51 -6.12 23.38 6.10
CA CYS A 51 -6.95 24.21 5.23
C CYS A 51 -7.45 23.42 4.01
N ILE A 52 -8.54 23.92 3.42
CA ILE A 52 -9.20 23.32 2.24
C ILE A 52 -8.28 23.28 1.01
N TYR A 53 -7.39 24.24 0.86
CA TYR A 53 -6.45 24.28 -0.28
C TYR A 53 -5.46 23.14 -0.21
N LYS A 54 -4.93 22.82 0.98
CA LYS A 54 -4.04 21.69 1.19
C LYS A 54 -4.76 20.36 0.95
N GLU A 55 -6.00 20.23 1.41
CA GLU A 55 -6.82 19.04 1.16
C GLU A 55 -7.04 18.80 -0.33
N ARG A 56 -7.43 19.84 -1.08
CA ARG A 56 -7.62 19.76 -2.54
C ARG A 56 -6.31 19.46 -3.27
N ALA A 57 -5.18 20.02 -2.83
CA ALA A 57 -3.88 19.70 -3.39
C ALA A 57 -3.50 18.23 -3.16
N ILE A 58 -3.78 17.68 -1.97
CA ILE A 58 -3.59 16.24 -1.68
C ILE A 58 -4.50 15.37 -2.57
N LEU A 59 -5.75 15.80 -2.80
CA LEU A 59 -6.65 15.11 -3.73
C LEU A 59 -6.09 15.08 -5.15
N SER A 60 -5.56 16.20 -5.63
CA SER A 60 -4.94 16.27 -6.96
C SER A 60 -3.76 15.30 -7.09
N GLU A 61 -2.92 15.15 -6.06
CA GLU A 61 -1.85 14.14 -6.04
C GLU A 61 -2.41 12.70 -6.03
N ARG A 62 -3.54 12.45 -5.31
CA ARG A 62 -4.21 11.13 -5.36
C ARG A 62 -4.75 10.82 -6.76
N PHE A 63 -5.34 11.78 -7.45
CA PHE A 63 -5.75 11.61 -8.85
C PHE A 63 -4.56 11.27 -9.75
N LYS A 64 -3.41 11.95 -9.60
CA LYS A 64 -2.20 11.63 -10.36
C LYS A 64 -1.75 10.18 -10.13
N LEU A 65 -1.78 9.70 -8.89
CA LEU A 65 -1.40 8.31 -8.57
C LEU A 65 -2.41 7.30 -9.11
N ALA A 66 -3.70 7.61 -9.02
CA ALA A 66 -4.77 6.74 -9.51
C ALA A 66 -4.90 6.72 -11.04
N MET A 67 -4.32 7.72 -11.73
CA MET A 67 -4.27 7.81 -13.21
C MET A 67 -2.83 7.75 -13.73
N CYS A 68 -1.91 7.15 -12.96
CA CYS A 68 -0.49 7.09 -13.29
C CYS A 68 -0.24 6.27 -14.56
N ASP A 69 0.82 6.65 -15.29
CA ASP A 69 1.31 5.90 -16.45
C ASP A 69 1.73 4.47 -16.06
N GLU A 70 1.34 3.51 -16.89
CA GLU A 70 1.66 2.10 -16.74
C GLU A 70 3.17 1.80 -16.82
N SER A 71 3.95 2.68 -17.43
CA SER A 71 5.41 2.54 -17.54
C SER A 71 6.12 2.65 -16.18
N ASP A 72 5.51 3.30 -15.18
CA ASP A 72 6.11 3.47 -13.87
C ASP A 72 6.05 2.17 -13.06
N ARG A 73 7.23 1.64 -12.75
CA ARG A 73 7.41 0.42 -11.96
C ARG A 73 7.30 0.62 -10.45
N LYS A 74 7.24 1.87 -9.98
CA LYS A 74 7.13 2.20 -8.56
C LYS A 74 5.68 2.12 -8.11
N THR A 75 5.26 0.98 -7.62
CA THR A 75 3.85 0.72 -7.27
C THR A 75 3.39 1.41 -5.99
N VAL A 76 4.31 1.68 -5.05
CA VAL A 76 4.03 2.39 -3.79
C VAL A 76 4.72 3.74 -3.81
N LYS A 77 3.98 4.81 -3.58
CA LYS A 77 4.48 6.19 -3.63
C LYS A 77 4.07 7.00 -2.41
N ILE A 78 4.85 8.03 -2.12
CA ILE A 78 4.58 9.00 -1.05
C ILE A 78 4.01 10.26 -1.67
N ILE A 79 2.93 10.75 -1.07
CA ILE A 79 2.34 12.05 -1.35
C ILE A 79 3.01 13.05 -0.40
N ASP A 80 4.03 13.75 -0.89
CA ASP A 80 4.90 14.59 -0.08
C ASP A 80 4.15 15.65 0.72
N ILE A 81 3.16 16.29 0.12
CA ILE A 81 2.35 17.32 0.78
C ILE A 81 1.43 16.78 1.89
N ALA A 82 1.23 15.45 1.92
CA ALA A 82 0.48 14.77 2.96
C ALA A 82 1.36 14.15 4.04
N CYS A 83 2.69 14.13 3.85
CA CYS A 83 3.67 13.51 4.75
C CYS A 83 4.34 14.54 5.68
N ASP A 84 3.56 15.39 6.32
CA ASP A 84 4.06 16.52 7.12
C ASP A 84 3.49 16.60 8.55
N GLU A 85 2.47 15.82 8.87
CA GLU A 85 1.82 15.87 10.20
C GLU A 85 2.30 14.77 11.16
N CYS A 86 3.22 13.92 10.72
CA CYS A 86 3.87 13.00 11.64
C CYS A 86 4.76 13.77 12.63
N PRO A 87 4.80 13.38 13.90
CA PRO A 87 5.77 13.94 14.84
C PRO A 87 7.19 13.74 14.32
N SER A 88 8.09 14.63 14.73
CA SER A 88 9.51 14.45 14.47
C SER A 88 9.95 13.08 15.02
N SER A 89 10.74 12.35 14.24
CA SER A 89 11.31 11.08 14.71
C SER A 89 12.41 11.37 15.72
N GLY A 90 12.65 10.40 16.62
CA GLY A 90 13.73 10.48 17.58
C GLY A 90 13.25 10.50 19.05
N ILE A 91 14.20 10.76 19.92
CA ILE A 91 13.95 10.84 21.36
C ILE A 91 13.30 12.18 21.70
N GLU A 92 12.16 12.13 22.35
CA GLU A 92 11.44 13.29 22.86
C GLU A 92 11.36 13.23 24.38
N ILE A 93 11.64 14.34 25.05
CA ILE A 93 11.51 14.47 26.50
C ILE A 93 10.33 15.39 26.82
N GLY A 94 9.27 14.78 27.33
CA GLY A 94 8.02 15.47 27.62
C GLY A 94 8.04 16.33 28.89
N SER A 95 6.94 17.03 29.12
CA SER A 95 6.73 17.89 30.29
C SER A 95 6.71 17.15 31.63
N SER A 96 6.53 15.83 31.61
CA SER A 96 6.60 14.96 32.79
C SER A 96 8.03 14.78 33.37
N CYS A 97 9.06 15.31 32.72
CA CYS A 97 10.42 15.29 33.20
C CYS A 97 10.52 16.05 34.56
N ARG A 98 10.98 15.35 35.59
CA ARG A 98 11.12 15.88 36.97
C ARG A 98 12.52 16.34 37.33
N SER A 99 13.46 16.32 36.38
CA SER A 99 14.86 16.63 36.62
C SER A 99 15.41 15.88 37.86
N CYS A 100 15.21 14.57 37.88
CA CYS A 100 15.60 13.74 39.03
C CYS A 100 17.10 13.86 39.32
N ILE A 101 17.46 13.80 40.61
CA ILE A 101 18.85 13.99 41.05
C ILE A 101 19.82 12.98 40.43
N THR A 102 19.36 11.76 40.17
CA THR A 102 20.19 10.68 39.62
C THR A 102 20.47 10.82 38.14
N HIS A 103 19.74 11.67 37.38
CA HIS A 103 19.91 11.91 35.94
C HIS A 103 20.19 10.64 35.13
N ARG A 104 19.48 9.53 35.41
CA ARG A 104 19.74 8.21 34.79
C ARG A 104 19.77 8.26 33.26
N CYS A 105 18.87 9.04 32.66
CA CYS A 105 18.81 9.19 31.22
C CYS A 105 20.10 9.78 30.62
N LYS A 106 20.76 10.70 31.34
CA LYS A 106 22.05 11.26 30.92
C LYS A 106 23.16 10.22 31.06
N HIS A 107 23.19 9.50 32.17
CA HIS A 107 24.27 8.53 32.46
C HIS A 107 24.23 7.29 31.58
N VAL A 108 23.03 6.85 31.15
CA VAL A 108 22.87 5.68 30.28
C VAL A 108 23.13 6.01 28.79
N CYS A 109 23.22 7.29 28.45
CA CYS A 109 23.38 7.70 27.05
C CYS A 109 24.82 7.44 26.54
N PRO A 110 25.04 6.49 25.61
CA PRO A 110 26.38 6.12 25.14
C PRO A 110 27.05 7.24 24.33
N LYS A 111 26.24 8.20 23.83
CA LYS A 111 26.69 9.32 23.00
C LYS A 111 26.71 10.66 23.75
N ASN A 112 26.41 10.65 25.08
CA ASN A 112 26.30 11.87 25.90
C ASN A 112 25.35 12.93 25.26
N ALA A 113 24.35 12.49 24.49
CA ALA A 113 23.42 13.36 23.81
C ALA A 113 22.35 14.00 24.70
N ILE A 114 22.37 13.74 26.03
CA ILE A 114 21.39 14.29 26.96
C ILE A 114 22.08 15.22 27.94
N SER A 115 21.64 16.47 28.00
CA SER A 115 22.05 17.49 28.92
C SER A 115 20.90 17.90 29.84
N ILE A 116 21.22 18.54 30.99
CA ILE A 116 20.22 19.11 31.90
C ILE A 116 20.31 20.62 31.79
N ILE A 117 19.27 21.23 31.24
CA ILE A 117 19.17 22.67 31.01
C ILE A 117 17.89 23.17 31.70
N ASN A 118 17.97 24.21 32.49
CA ASN A 118 16.81 24.81 33.19
C ASN A 118 15.94 23.77 33.93
N LYS A 119 16.58 22.88 34.68
CA LYS A 119 15.91 21.80 35.42
C LYS A 119 15.06 20.87 34.53
N LYS A 120 15.48 20.65 33.29
CA LYS A 120 14.88 19.66 32.37
C LYS A 120 15.97 18.94 31.59
N ALA A 121 15.75 17.67 31.31
CA ALA A 121 16.59 16.95 30.35
C ALA A 121 16.28 17.43 28.95
N VAL A 122 17.30 17.65 28.13
CA VAL A 122 17.22 18.07 26.75
C VAL A 122 18.08 17.13 25.91
N VAL A 123 17.60 16.74 24.76
CA VAL A 123 18.32 15.88 23.80
C VAL A 123 18.97 16.74 22.74
N ASP A 124 20.23 16.48 22.50
CA ASP A 124 20.94 16.92 21.32
C ASP A 124 20.70 15.89 20.21
N HIS A 125 19.91 16.25 19.21
CA HIS A 125 19.52 15.35 18.11
C HIS A 125 20.67 15.09 17.14
N ASP A 126 21.69 15.95 17.08
CA ASP A 126 22.86 15.75 16.20
C ASP A 126 23.79 14.66 16.77
N LEU A 127 23.83 14.52 18.08
CA LEU A 127 24.59 13.47 18.78
C LEU A 127 23.77 12.19 19.02
N CYS A 128 22.43 12.27 19.01
CA CYS A 128 21.55 11.19 19.38
C CYS A 128 21.47 10.11 18.28
N VAL A 129 21.81 8.87 18.63
CA VAL A 129 21.70 7.71 17.71
C VAL A 129 20.40 6.92 17.88
N GLU A 130 19.42 7.46 18.60
CA GLU A 130 18.07 6.88 18.78
C GLU A 130 18.06 5.44 19.34
N CYS A 131 19.05 5.05 20.13
CA CYS A 131 19.16 3.71 20.70
C CYS A 131 18.04 3.34 21.67
N GLY A 132 17.39 4.34 22.30
CA GLY A 132 16.27 4.13 23.22
C GLY A 132 16.64 3.83 24.68
N GLU A 133 17.92 3.68 25.04
CA GLU A 133 18.37 3.36 26.40
C GLU A 133 17.83 4.34 27.46
N CYS A 134 17.76 5.61 27.12
CA CYS A 134 17.22 6.65 27.99
C CYS A 134 15.71 6.49 28.26
N VAL A 135 14.97 5.86 27.35
CA VAL A 135 13.54 5.60 27.54
C VAL A 135 13.32 4.63 28.69
N GLY A 136 14.03 3.49 28.69
CA GLY A 136 13.97 2.49 29.75
C GLY A 136 14.54 2.97 31.08
N ALA A 137 15.51 3.90 31.06
CA ALA A 137 16.14 4.44 32.25
C ALA A 137 15.28 5.49 32.99
N CYS A 138 14.24 6.06 32.34
CA CYS A 138 13.42 7.11 32.93
C CYS A 138 12.31 6.54 33.83
N PRO A 139 12.37 6.70 35.18
CA PRO A 139 11.32 6.15 36.05
C PRO A 139 9.98 6.88 35.95
N PHE A 140 9.95 8.04 35.29
CA PHE A 140 8.74 8.87 35.15
C PHE A 140 8.10 8.71 33.77
N ASN A 141 8.59 7.81 32.89
CA ASN A 141 8.15 7.68 31.53
C ASN A 141 8.09 9.01 30.75
N ALA A 142 8.99 9.93 31.09
CA ALA A 142 9.05 11.26 30.49
C ALA A 142 9.75 11.27 29.14
N ILE A 143 10.41 10.19 28.76
CA ILE A 143 11.17 10.06 27.52
C ILE A 143 10.46 9.07 26.59
N LYS A 144 10.27 9.48 25.35
CA LYS A 144 9.64 8.65 24.31
C LYS A 144 10.55 8.57 23.09
N LEU A 145 10.58 7.40 22.48
CA LEU A 145 11.17 7.22 21.16
C LEU A 145 10.06 7.24 20.11
N ASN A 146 9.92 8.36 19.43
CA ASN A 146 8.96 8.53 18.36
C ASN A 146 9.52 7.93 17.08
N ARG A 147 8.83 6.93 16.54
CA ARG A 147 9.14 6.35 15.23
C ARG A 147 7.90 6.38 14.36
N ARG A 148 8.08 6.74 13.10
CA ARG A 148 6.96 6.78 12.15
C ARG A 148 6.45 5.37 11.88
N PRO A 149 5.13 5.14 11.90
CA PRO A 149 4.56 3.82 11.69
C PRO A 149 4.98 3.15 10.37
N CYS A 150 5.16 3.94 9.30
CA CYS A 150 5.62 3.44 8.01
C CYS A 150 7.07 2.91 8.06
N ILE A 151 7.96 3.55 8.83
CA ILE A 151 9.36 3.11 9.01
C ILE A 151 9.41 1.83 9.83
N VAL A 152 8.73 1.82 10.99
CA VAL A 152 8.72 0.66 11.89
C VAL A 152 8.11 -0.58 11.23
N SER A 153 7.10 -0.39 10.37
CA SER A 153 6.43 -1.50 9.72
C SER A 153 7.16 -2.07 8.50
N CYS A 154 8.24 -1.42 8.06
CA CYS A 154 8.96 -1.84 6.85
C CYS A 154 10.01 -2.91 7.15
N GLU A 155 9.66 -4.18 7.00
CA GLU A 155 10.57 -5.31 7.25
C GLU A 155 11.75 -5.36 6.27
N ALA A 156 11.60 -4.77 5.08
CA ALA A 156 12.68 -4.64 4.12
C ALA A 156 13.61 -3.43 4.40
N ASN A 157 13.37 -2.67 5.47
CA ASN A 157 14.12 -1.45 5.81
C ASN A 157 14.26 -0.47 4.64
N ALA A 158 13.22 -0.40 3.80
CA ALA A 158 13.19 0.40 2.59
C ALA A 158 12.67 1.83 2.81
N ILE A 159 12.26 2.19 4.03
CA ILE A 159 11.72 3.52 4.34
C ILE A 159 12.58 4.18 5.38
N SER A 160 13.01 5.39 5.07
CA SER A 160 13.79 6.25 5.96
C SER A 160 13.24 7.68 5.95
N LEU A 161 13.84 8.56 6.73
CA LEU A 161 13.58 10.00 6.67
C LEU A 161 14.45 10.64 5.58
N GLY A 162 13.83 11.38 4.69
CA GLY A 162 14.50 12.23 3.73
C GLY A 162 14.96 13.56 4.34
N LYS A 163 15.66 14.37 3.53
CA LYS A 163 16.22 15.66 3.95
C LYS A 163 15.21 16.65 4.57
N ASN A 164 13.94 16.55 4.15
CA ASN A 164 12.86 17.46 4.63
C ASN A 164 12.02 16.83 5.75
N GLN A 165 12.59 15.91 6.53
CA GLN A 165 11.85 15.18 7.56
C GLN A 165 10.58 14.46 7.03
N LYS A 166 10.50 14.19 5.73
CA LYS A 166 9.46 13.39 5.09
C LYS A 166 9.93 11.96 4.90
N ALA A 167 9.02 11.03 4.85
CA ALA A 167 9.38 9.65 4.52
C ALA A 167 9.93 9.57 3.08
N ALA A 168 10.93 8.72 2.89
CA ALA A 168 11.51 8.43 1.57
C ALA A 168 11.60 6.91 1.38
N ILE A 169 11.29 6.43 0.18
CA ILE A 169 11.35 5.00 -0.16
C ILE A 169 12.59 4.72 -0.99
N ASP A 170 13.44 3.84 -0.49
CA ASP A 170 14.53 3.24 -1.26
C ASP A 170 13.96 2.07 -2.08
N TYR A 171 13.73 2.31 -3.36
CA TYR A 171 13.16 1.30 -4.27
C TYR A 171 14.10 0.13 -4.56
N SER A 172 15.40 0.28 -4.30
CA SER A 172 16.34 -0.83 -4.40
C SER A 172 16.07 -1.91 -3.34
N LYS A 173 15.58 -1.50 -2.16
CA LYS A 173 15.21 -2.36 -1.04
C LYS A 173 13.72 -2.71 -1.03
N CYS A 174 12.87 -1.83 -1.53
CA CYS A 174 11.42 -1.98 -1.47
C CYS A 174 10.95 -3.25 -2.19
N VAL A 175 10.10 -4.03 -1.52
CA VAL A 175 9.46 -5.25 -2.06
C VAL A 175 8.00 -5.02 -2.45
N GLU A 176 7.52 -3.79 -2.35
CA GLU A 176 6.17 -3.34 -2.79
C GLU A 176 5.00 -4.04 -2.09
N CYS A 177 5.21 -4.55 -0.88
CA CYS A 177 4.19 -5.28 -0.12
C CYS A 177 2.99 -4.42 0.34
N GLY A 178 3.07 -3.09 0.29
CA GLY A 178 1.99 -2.17 0.68
C GLY A 178 1.76 -2.00 2.18
N LYS A 179 2.53 -2.65 3.08
CA LYS A 179 2.34 -2.58 4.54
C LYS A 179 2.39 -1.14 5.06
N CYS A 180 3.26 -0.30 4.49
CA CYS A 180 3.39 1.12 4.83
C CYS A 180 2.15 1.96 4.46
N ILE A 181 1.38 1.57 3.43
CA ILE A 181 0.12 2.23 3.05
C ILE A 181 -0.89 2.08 4.18
N VAL A 182 -1.09 0.84 4.64
CA VAL A 182 -2.04 0.50 5.70
C VAL A 182 -1.64 1.13 7.04
N LYS A 183 -0.34 1.24 7.31
CA LYS A 183 0.19 1.78 8.58
C LYS A 183 0.28 3.30 8.63
N CYS A 184 0.12 4.01 7.51
CA CYS A 184 0.17 5.46 7.47
C CYS A 184 -1.14 6.08 7.99
N PRO A 185 -1.17 6.71 9.19
CA PRO A 185 -2.41 7.26 9.75
C PRO A 185 -2.90 8.50 8.99
N PHE A 186 -2.04 9.11 8.20
CA PHE A 186 -2.34 10.32 7.42
C PHE A 186 -2.66 10.03 5.96
N GLY A 187 -2.61 8.75 5.53
CA GLY A 187 -2.81 8.36 4.14
C GLY A 187 -1.83 9.02 3.17
N ALA A 188 -0.63 9.36 3.65
CA ALA A 188 0.41 9.98 2.81
C ALA A 188 1.13 8.98 1.90
N ILE A 189 0.90 7.68 2.07
CA ILE A 189 1.46 6.64 1.21
C ILE A 189 0.31 5.96 0.49
N SER A 190 0.43 5.83 -0.82
CA SER A 190 -0.59 5.23 -1.68
C SER A 190 0.04 4.35 -2.74
N ASN A 191 -0.73 3.47 -3.33
CA ASN A 191 -0.34 2.70 -4.51
C ASN A 191 -0.76 3.42 -5.79
N VAL A 192 -0.11 3.07 -6.88
CA VAL A 192 -0.59 3.36 -8.24
C VAL A 192 -1.77 2.46 -8.56
N SER A 193 -2.61 2.89 -9.50
CA SER A 193 -3.82 2.17 -9.90
C SER A 193 -3.78 1.82 -11.40
N LEU A 194 -4.45 0.73 -11.75
CA LEU A 194 -4.74 0.34 -13.12
C LEU A 194 -6.23 0.50 -13.47
N LEU A 195 -6.95 1.32 -12.69
CA LEU A 195 -8.39 1.54 -12.83
C LEU A 195 -8.76 2.05 -14.22
N LEU A 196 -8.03 3.05 -14.76
CA LEU A 196 -8.32 3.60 -16.10
C LEU A 196 -8.19 2.54 -17.18
N LYS A 197 -7.19 1.69 -17.10
CA LYS A 197 -7.02 0.58 -18.03
C LYS A 197 -8.17 -0.41 -17.95
N THR A 198 -8.62 -0.73 -16.74
CA THR A 198 -9.81 -1.58 -16.57
C THR A 198 -11.06 -0.94 -17.17
N ILE A 199 -11.26 0.36 -16.96
CA ILE A 199 -12.39 1.10 -17.54
C ILE A 199 -12.32 1.04 -19.07
N ASP A 200 -11.15 1.23 -19.65
CA ASP A 200 -10.96 1.16 -21.12
C ASP A 200 -11.28 -0.24 -21.65
N LEU A 201 -10.79 -1.30 -21.00
CA LEU A 201 -11.11 -2.68 -21.38
C LEU A 201 -12.61 -2.99 -21.33
N LEU A 202 -13.34 -2.41 -20.38
CA LEU A 202 -14.79 -2.61 -20.26
C LEU A 202 -15.60 -1.76 -21.24
N LYS A 203 -15.12 -0.56 -21.60
CA LYS A 203 -15.78 0.34 -22.54
C LYS A 203 -15.53 -0.07 -24.00
N ASN A 204 -14.29 -0.38 -24.33
CA ASN A 204 -13.80 -0.62 -25.69
C ASN A 204 -13.46 -2.11 -25.87
N LYS A 205 -14.42 -2.98 -25.57
CA LYS A 205 -14.24 -4.44 -25.62
C LYS A 205 -13.72 -4.91 -26.99
N GLN A 206 -12.52 -5.49 -27.00
CA GLN A 206 -11.91 -6.13 -28.16
C GLN A 206 -11.94 -7.67 -28.06
N GLY A 207 -12.75 -8.21 -27.16
CA GLY A 207 -12.87 -9.63 -26.84
C GLY A 207 -13.64 -9.81 -25.54
N ARG A 208 -13.70 -11.05 -25.04
CA ARG A 208 -14.31 -11.32 -23.72
C ARG A 208 -13.42 -10.78 -22.61
N VAL A 209 -14.03 -10.10 -21.63
CA VAL A 209 -13.33 -9.56 -20.46
C VAL A 209 -13.62 -10.44 -19.26
N TYR A 210 -12.59 -11.10 -18.78
CA TYR A 210 -12.63 -11.99 -17.61
C TYR A 210 -12.21 -11.22 -16.35
N ALA A 211 -13.00 -11.34 -15.28
CA ALA A 211 -12.55 -10.98 -13.94
C ALA A 211 -12.04 -12.24 -13.23
N ILE A 212 -10.80 -12.26 -12.82
CA ILE A 212 -10.30 -13.28 -11.90
C ILE A 212 -10.10 -12.64 -10.53
N TYR A 213 -10.65 -13.23 -9.46
CA TYR A 213 -10.64 -12.60 -8.15
C TYR A 213 -9.94 -13.44 -7.09
N ALA A 214 -9.24 -12.75 -6.18
CA ALA A 214 -8.57 -13.38 -5.04
C ALA A 214 -9.62 -13.95 -4.05
N PRO A 215 -9.40 -15.14 -3.47
CA PRO A 215 -10.30 -15.75 -2.49
C PRO A 215 -10.61 -14.84 -1.29
N SER A 216 -9.68 -13.93 -0.94
CA SER A 216 -9.87 -12.93 0.13
C SER A 216 -10.99 -11.90 -0.14
N LEU A 217 -11.60 -11.91 -1.33
CA LEU A 217 -12.82 -11.15 -1.62
C LEU A 217 -14.00 -11.59 -0.72
N ALA A 218 -14.03 -12.87 -0.35
CA ALA A 218 -15.01 -13.39 0.56
C ALA A 218 -14.89 -12.73 1.95
N GLY A 219 -15.98 -12.11 2.42
CA GLY A 219 -16.00 -11.39 3.69
C GLY A 219 -15.39 -9.99 3.68
N GLN A 220 -14.86 -9.51 2.55
CA GLN A 220 -14.31 -8.15 2.43
C GLN A 220 -15.39 -7.07 2.55
N PHE A 221 -16.58 -7.34 2.05
CA PHE A 221 -17.71 -6.42 2.07
C PHE A 221 -18.80 -6.93 3.01
N SER A 222 -19.04 -6.22 4.12
CA SER A 222 -20.04 -6.63 5.13
C SER A 222 -21.48 -6.56 4.61
N TYR A 223 -21.72 -5.84 3.52
CA TYR A 223 -23.04 -5.61 2.93
C TYR A 223 -23.38 -6.53 1.75
N ALA A 224 -22.47 -7.39 1.32
CA ALA A 224 -22.68 -8.26 0.16
C ALA A 224 -21.95 -9.61 0.33
N VAL A 225 -22.61 -10.68 -0.04
CA VAL A 225 -22.00 -12.01 -0.12
C VAL A 225 -21.30 -12.19 -1.48
N THR A 226 -20.36 -13.14 -1.56
CA THR A 226 -19.53 -13.36 -2.76
C THR A 226 -20.37 -13.55 -4.03
N SER A 227 -21.49 -14.25 -3.98
CA SER A 227 -22.38 -14.45 -5.14
C SER A 227 -22.99 -13.14 -5.67
N GLN A 228 -23.33 -12.22 -4.77
CA GLN A 228 -23.82 -10.89 -5.15
C GLN A 228 -22.72 -10.04 -5.77
N LEU A 229 -21.47 -10.14 -5.25
CA LEU A 229 -20.31 -9.47 -5.83
C LEU A 229 -20.02 -10.00 -7.24
N VAL A 230 -20.05 -11.31 -7.44
CA VAL A 230 -19.91 -11.95 -8.77
C VAL A 230 -20.99 -11.45 -9.73
N ALA A 231 -22.25 -11.42 -9.28
CA ALA A 231 -23.35 -10.90 -10.10
C ALA A 231 -23.17 -9.39 -10.41
N GLY A 232 -22.69 -8.61 -9.44
CA GLY A 232 -22.34 -7.20 -9.63
C GLY A 232 -21.26 -7.00 -10.69
N MET A 233 -20.19 -7.79 -10.62
CA MET A 233 -19.09 -7.74 -11.59
C MET A 233 -19.58 -8.05 -13.01
N LYS A 234 -20.45 -9.04 -13.18
CA LYS A 234 -21.10 -9.31 -14.49
C LYS A 234 -21.93 -8.13 -14.98
N LYS A 235 -22.68 -7.46 -14.07
CA LYS A 235 -23.50 -6.28 -14.43
C LYS A 235 -22.67 -5.08 -14.88
N ILE A 236 -21.47 -4.86 -14.34
CA ILE A 236 -20.60 -3.76 -14.77
C ILE A 236 -19.84 -4.07 -16.06
N GLY A 237 -19.97 -5.28 -16.61
CA GLY A 237 -19.49 -5.59 -17.94
C GLY A 237 -18.46 -6.71 -18.04
N PHE A 238 -18.10 -7.41 -16.97
CA PHE A 238 -17.28 -8.62 -17.09
C PHE A 238 -18.11 -9.78 -17.65
N ASP A 239 -17.56 -10.46 -18.63
CA ASP A 239 -18.25 -11.57 -19.30
C ASP A 239 -18.19 -12.85 -18.43
N GLU A 240 -17.04 -13.09 -17.79
CA GLU A 240 -16.85 -14.20 -16.87
C GLU A 240 -16.16 -13.73 -15.58
N VAL A 241 -16.48 -14.42 -14.48
CA VAL A 241 -15.92 -14.11 -13.14
C VAL A 241 -15.48 -15.41 -12.48
N ILE A 242 -14.17 -15.58 -12.27
CA ILE A 242 -13.56 -16.84 -11.85
C ILE A 242 -12.72 -16.62 -10.57
N ASN A 243 -12.84 -17.54 -9.61
CA ASN A 243 -12.01 -17.52 -8.41
C ASN A 243 -10.60 -18.03 -8.73
N VAL A 244 -9.56 -17.30 -8.32
CA VAL A 244 -8.15 -17.70 -8.51
C VAL A 244 -7.79 -18.99 -7.76
N ALA A 245 -8.59 -19.42 -6.78
CA ALA A 245 -8.41 -20.71 -6.12
C ALA A 245 -8.29 -21.88 -7.10
N VAL A 246 -8.96 -21.81 -8.26
CA VAL A 246 -8.85 -22.82 -9.33
C VAL A 246 -7.41 -22.94 -9.84
N GLY A 247 -6.69 -21.82 -10.00
CA GLY A 247 -5.27 -21.84 -10.37
C GLY A 247 -4.36 -22.26 -9.20
N ALA A 248 -4.79 -22.04 -7.96
CA ALA A 248 -4.02 -22.44 -6.78
C ALA A 248 -3.91 -23.96 -6.61
N GLU A 249 -4.93 -24.72 -7.00
CA GLU A 249 -4.86 -26.19 -7.00
C GLU A 249 -3.76 -26.71 -7.92
N GLU A 250 -3.63 -26.15 -9.11
CA GLU A 250 -2.61 -26.54 -10.08
C GLU A 250 -1.21 -26.21 -9.56
N VAL A 251 -1.03 -25.02 -9.01
CA VAL A 251 0.23 -24.59 -8.39
C VAL A 251 0.61 -25.52 -7.23
N LEU A 252 -0.34 -25.82 -6.33
CA LEU A 252 -0.12 -26.70 -5.19
C LEU A 252 0.38 -28.09 -5.63
N ARG A 253 -0.23 -28.68 -6.66
CA ARG A 253 0.23 -29.97 -7.20
C ARG A 253 1.65 -29.92 -7.72
N GLY A 254 2.07 -28.81 -8.32
CA GLY A 254 3.44 -28.58 -8.74
C GLY A 254 4.39 -28.38 -7.56
N GLU A 255 4.01 -27.58 -6.57
CA GLU A 255 4.81 -27.33 -5.37
C GLU A 255 5.01 -28.59 -4.51
N VAL A 256 4.00 -29.46 -4.40
CA VAL A 256 4.14 -30.75 -3.69
C VAL A 256 5.23 -31.61 -4.35
N LYS A 257 5.23 -31.73 -5.68
CA LYS A 257 6.28 -32.51 -6.39
C LYS A 257 7.67 -31.89 -6.20
N GLU A 258 7.79 -30.56 -6.28
CA GLU A 258 9.05 -29.86 -6.03
C GLU A 258 9.51 -30.06 -4.57
N ALA A 259 8.60 -30.08 -3.60
CA ALA A 259 8.92 -30.30 -2.19
C ALA A 259 9.37 -31.74 -1.90
N ASP A 260 8.75 -32.72 -2.56
CA ASP A 260 9.17 -34.16 -2.45
C ASP A 260 10.60 -34.37 -2.96
N GLU A 261 11.01 -33.61 -3.98
CA GLU A 261 12.36 -33.68 -4.53
C GLU A 261 13.40 -32.89 -3.71
N ALA A 262 13.01 -31.69 -3.24
CA ALA A 262 13.93 -30.73 -2.61
C ALA A 262 13.97 -30.83 -1.07
N GLY A 263 13.00 -31.49 -0.44
CA GLY A 263 12.85 -31.59 1.02
C GLY A 263 12.30 -30.35 1.68
N VAL A 264 12.71 -29.14 1.27
CA VAL A 264 12.21 -27.84 1.76
C VAL A 264 11.90 -26.94 0.58
N LEU A 265 10.71 -26.35 0.57
CA LEU A 265 10.26 -25.45 -0.48
C LEU A 265 9.65 -24.18 0.11
N LEU A 266 9.96 -23.03 -0.48
CA LEU A 266 9.33 -21.74 -0.21
C LEU A 266 8.36 -21.42 -1.33
N SER A 267 7.07 -21.30 -1.03
CA SER A 267 6.05 -20.97 -2.06
C SER A 267 6.33 -19.62 -2.72
N SER A 268 6.18 -19.55 -4.05
CA SER A 268 6.38 -18.35 -4.85
C SER A 268 5.09 -17.56 -5.14
N CYS A 269 3.97 -17.91 -4.49
CA CYS A 269 2.66 -17.29 -4.74
C CYS A 269 2.60 -15.78 -4.42
N CYS A 270 3.46 -15.27 -3.52
CA CYS A 270 3.53 -13.88 -3.11
C CYS A 270 4.74 -13.16 -3.74
N PRO A 271 4.56 -12.23 -4.71
CA PRO A 271 5.69 -11.52 -5.36
C PRO A 271 6.52 -10.69 -4.39
N ALA A 272 5.90 -10.12 -3.33
CA ALA A 272 6.62 -9.38 -2.30
C ALA A 272 7.53 -10.29 -1.49
N PHE A 273 7.09 -11.50 -1.16
CA PHE A 273 7.90 -12.49 -0.46
C PHE A 273 9.08 -12.95 -1.33
N VAL A 274 8.83 -13.28 -2.59
CA VAL A 274 9.88 -13.66 -3.55
C VAL A 274 10.93 -12.55 -3.67
N LYS A 275 10.50 -11.29 -3.82
CA LYS A 275 11.42 -10.13 -3.83
C LYS A 275 12.19 -9.99 -2.52
N TYR A 276 11.54 -10.26 -1.39
CA TYR A 276 12.18 -10.18 -0.07
C TYR A 276 13.29 -11.23 0.08
N VAL A 277 12.99 -12.49 -0.27
CA VAL A 277 13.98 -13.59 -0.24
C VAL A 277 15.18 -13.25 -1.11
N LYS A 278 14.94 -12.87 -2.37
CA LYS A 278 16.03 -12.53 -3.31
C LYS A 278 16.92 -11.39 -2.84
N LYS A 279 16.35 -10.38 -2.16
CA LYS A 279 17.11 -9.19 -1.70
C LYS A 279 17.77 -9.38 -0.35
N ASN A 280 17.14 -10.09 0.58
CA ASN A 280 17.55 -10.14 1.98
C ASN A 280 18.04 -11.52 2.44
N LEU A 281 17.68 -12.59 1.73
CA LEU A 281 18.00 -13.98 2.09
C LEU A 281 18.55 -14.75 0.88
N PRO A 282 19.69 -14.35 0.28
CA PRO A 282 20.22 -14.98 -0.94
C PRO A 282 20.44 -16.49 -0.81
N PHE A 283 20.77 -16.95 0.39
CA PHE A 283 20.95 -18.38 0.68
C PHE A 283 19.67 -19.21 0.51
N ALA A 284 18.50 -18.58 0.61
CA ALA A 284 17.21 -19.23 0.49
C ALA A 284 16.59 -19.08 -0.92
N GLU A 285 17.25 -18.36 -1.85
CA GLU A 285 16.71 -18.15 -3.21
C GLU A 285 16.51 -19.47 -3.95
N GLY A 286 17.42 -20.41 -3.79
CA GLY A 286 17.33 -21.77 -4.39
C GLY A 286 16.20 -22.64 -3.84
N MET A 287 15.59 -22.25 -2.72
CA MET A 287 14.43 -22.92 -2.12
C MET A 287 13.09 -22.40 -2.65
N LEU A 288 13.07 -21.31 -3.42
CA LEU A 288 11.85 -20.77 -3.98
C LEU A 288 11.26 -21.72 -5.03
N SER A 289 9.95 -21.94 -4.93
CA SER A 289 9.20 -22.69 -5.95
C SER A 289 9.37 -22.06 -7.33
N LYS A 290 9.51 -22.91 -8.33
CA LYS A 290 9.57 -22.53 -9.76
C LYS A 290 8.19 -22.32 -10.36
N GLN A 291 7.12 -22.64 -9.62
CA GLN A 291 5.76 -22.49 -10.09
C GLN A 291 5.41 -21.01 -10.26
N SER A 292 4.62 -20.72 -11.29
CA SER A 292 3.99 -19.40 -11.45
C SER A 292 2.95 -19.18 -10.36
N SER A 293 2.67 -17.92 -10.01
CA SER A 293 1.60 -17.66 -9.04
C SER A 293 0.24 -18.18 -9.54
N PRO A 294 -0.71 -18.49 -8.65
CA PRO A 294 -2.08 -18.91 -8.99
C PRO A 294 -2.77 -18.00 -9.99
N MET A 295 -2.56 -16.70 -9.89
CA MET A 295 -3.09 -15.69 -10.81
C MET A 295 -2.57 -15.93 -12.24
N ILE A 296 -1.27 -16.10 -12.40
CA ILE A 296 -0.64 -16.30 -13.72
C ILE A 296 -1.01 -17.66 -14.30
N THR A 297 -1.05 -18.70 -13.47
CA THR A 297 -1.43 -20.06 -13.89
C THR A 297 -2.86 -20.07 -14.44
N LEU A 298 -3.82 -19.47 -13.71
CA LEU A 298 -5.18 -19.37 -14.21
C LEU A 298 -5.27 -18.52 -15.48
N ALA A 299 -4.56 -17.40 -15.55
CA ALA A 299 -4.56 -16.51 -16.71
C ALA A 299 -4.02 -17.20 -17.97
N ARG A 300 -2.95 -18.00 -17.84
CA ARG A 300 -2.42 -18.83 -18.93
C ARG A 300 -3.46 -19.82 -19.45
N ARG A 301 -4.18 -20.49 -18.56
CA ARG A 301 -5.22 -21.43 -18.93
C ARG A 301 -6.36 -20.72 -19.69
N ILE A 302 -6.84 -19.59 -19.21
CA ILE A 302 -7.87 -18.80 -19.88
C ILE A 302 -7.40 -18.37 -21.27
N LYS A 303 -6.17 -17.84 -21.41
CA LYS A 303 -5.63 -17.40 -22.71
C LYS A 303 -5.30 -18.56 -23.66
N ALA A 304 -5.12 -19.79 -23.16
CA ALA A 304 -5.00 -20.97 -24.00
C ALA A 304 -6.34 -21.38 -24.61
N GLU A 305 -7.44 -21.20 -23.89
CA GLU A 305 -8.82 -21.46 -24.34
C GLU A 305 -9.38 -20.31 -25.19
N ASP A 306 -9.09 -19.07 -24.84
CA ASP A 306 -9.51 -17.86 -25.54
C ASP A 306 -8.33 -16.89 -25.71
N LYS A 307 -7.72 -16.91 -26.90
CA LYS A 307 -6.53 -16.10 -27.24
C LYS A 307 -6.79 -14.59 -27.16
N ASN A 308 -8.03 -14.16 -27.35
CA ASN A 308 -8.42 -12.76 -27.32
C ASN A 308 -8.93 -12.33 -25.94
N ALA A 309 -8.92 -13.21 -24.96
CA ALA A 309 -9.34 -12.91 -23.60
C ALA A 309 -8.58 -11.72 -23.02
N LYS A 310 -9.33 -10.78 -22.45
CA LYS A 310 -8.80 -9.71 -21.61
C LYS A 310 -9.03 -10.08 -20.15
N ILE A 311 -7.99 -10.04 -19.33
CA ILE A 311 -8.05 -10.54 -17.95
C ILE A 311 -7.78 -9.41 -16.99
N VAL A 312 -8.71 -9.17 -16.08
CA VAL A 312 -8.58 -8.22 -14.97
C VAL A 312 -8.50 -8.98 -13.65
N PHE A 313 -7.45 -8.76 -12.89
CA PHE A 313 -7.28 -9.37 -11.58
C PHE A 313 -7.86 -8.48 -10.47
N ILE A 314 -8.70 -9.01 -9.61
CA ILE A 314 -9.33 -8.31 -8.49
C ILE A 314 -8.70 -8.79 -7.18
N SER A 315 -7.91 -7.93 -6.52
CA SER A 315 -7.06 -8.35 -5.39
C SER A 315 -6.65 -7.16 -4.51
N PRO A 316 -6.44 -7.36 -3.20
CA PRO A 316 -5.94 -6.32 -2.31
C PRO A 316 -4.41 -6.12 -2.40
N CYS A 317 -3.70 -6.90 -3.20
CA CYS A 317 -2.23 -7.01 -3.15
C CYS A 317 -1.54 -6.08 -4.13
N THR A 318 -0.90 -5.01 -3.64
CA THR A 318 -0.15 -4.05 -4.47
C THR A 318 1.06 -4.66 -5.20
N ALA A 319 1.70 -5.69 -4.63
CA ALA A 319 2.86 -6.34 -5.25
C ALA A 319 2.50 -7.08 -6.55
N LYS A 320 1.23 -7.43 -6.76
CA LYS A 320 0.75 -8.07 -7.98
C LYS A 320 0.78 -7.15 -9.21
N ILE A 321 0.77 -5.84 -9.03
CA ILE A 321 0.82 -4.88 -10.14
C ILE A 321 2.05 -5.11 -11.03
N ASN A 322 3.24 -5.27 -10.45
CA ASN A 322 4.44 -5.52 -11.23
C ASN A 322 4.50 -6.94 -11.80
N GLU A 323 3.98 -7.94 -11.09
CA GLU A 323 3.87 -9.29 -11.63
C GLU A 323 2.96 -9.33 -12.88
N ILE A 324 1.87 -8.57 -12.86
CA ILE A 324 0.98 -8.39 -14.01
C ILE A 324 1.74 -7.77 -15.19
N LYS A 325 2.47 -6.67 -14.94
CA LYS A 325 3.28 -5.99 -15.97
C LYS A 325 4.36 -6.88 -16.57
N ASP A 326 4.96 -7.76 -15.76
CA ASP A 326 6.04 -8.65 -16.18
C ASP A 326 5.54 -9.88 -16.93
N SER A 327 4.36 -10.38 -16.59
CA SER A 327 3.85 -11.65 -17.12
C SER A 327 3.25 -11.57 -18.52
N GLY A 328 2.60 -10.45 -18.86
CA GLY A 328 1.85 -10.29 -20.09
C GLY A 328 0.56 -11.12 -20.21
N TYR A 329 0.22 -11.93 -19.19
CA TYR A 329 -0.98 -12.78 -19.21
C TYR A 329 -2.22 -12.08 -18.64
N VAL A 330 -2.04 -11.15 -17.71
CA VAL A 330 -3.11 -10.37 -17.09
C VAL A 330 -3.03 -8.94 -17.61
N ASP A 331 -4.15 -8.40 -18.06
CA ASP A 331 -4.17 -7.12 -18.74
C ASP A 331 -4.30 -5.95 -17.77
N SER A 332 -5.03 -6.10 -16.67
CA SER A 332 -5.23 -5.04 -15.66
C SER A 332 -5.52 -5.60 -14.28
N MET A 333 -5.63 -4.70 -13.28
CA MET A 333 -5.96 -5.05 -11.90
C MET A 333 -6.87 -3.99 -11.28
N LEU A 334 -7.77 -4.45 -10.42
CA LEU A 334 -8.53 -3.62 -9.49
C LEU A 334 -8.25 -4.06 -8.05
N SER A 335 -8.03 -3.10 -7.18
CA SER A 335 -8.10 -3.33 -5.74
C SER A 335 -9.56 -3.51 -5.29
N PHE A 336 -9.77 -4.03 -4.09
CA PHE A 336 -11.12 -4.11 -3.53
C PHE A 336 -11.75 -2.74 -3.27
N GLU A 337 -10.93 -1.72 -2.98
CA GLU A 337 -11.40 -0.34 -2.82
C GLU A 337 -11.85 0.27 -4.16
N GLU A 338 -11.20 -0.08 -5.25
CA GLU A 338 -11.57 0.36 -6.60
C GLU A 338 -12.80 -0.37 -7.16
N LEU A 339 -13.00 -1.63 -6.76
CA LEU A 339 -14.20 -2.41 -7.13
C LEU A 339 -15.45 -1.87 -6.44
N GLN A 340 -15.36 -1.30 -5.26
CA GLN A 340 -16.45 -0.78 -4.44
C GLN A 340 -17.20 0.40 -5.09
#